data_38ee9974117308208d675dcd231952fe
#
_entry.id   38ee9974117308208d675dcd231952fe
#
_cell.length_a   1.000
_cell.length_b   1.000
_cell.length_c   1.000
_cell.angle_alpha   90.00
_cell.angle_beta   90.00
_cell.angle_gamma   90.00
#
_symmetry.space_group_name_H-M   'P 1'
#
loop_
_entity.id
_entity.type
_entity.pdbx_description
1 polymer ?
#
loop_
_entity_poly.entity_id
_entity_poly.type
_entity_poly.pdbx_seq_one_letter_code
_entity_poly.pdbx_strand_id
1 'polypeptide(L)'
;MWNQNEMTKILGVQYPIIQAGMAGSTTPHLVSTVSERGGLGTIGAGYFNAEKLESEIQEVQRLTDKPFGVNLFVPSINRYLPDQIEHMNAWLKPYRRAFNLEEPVVNVTEEKQFKQAIDLIIKYHVPCLLYTSP
;
A
#
# COMPACT_ATOMS: atom_id res chain seq x y z
N MET A 1 -25.98 9.16 16.58
CA MET A 1 -25.28 7.92 17.03
C MET A 1 -23.82 8.02 16.62
N TRP A 2 -22.88 7.44 17.38
CA TRP A 2 -21.43 7.56 17.13
C TRP A 2 -21.00 7.09 15.72
N ASN A 3 -21.75 6.20 15.11
CA ASN A 3 -21.53 5.65 13.79
C ASN A 3 -22.23 6.43 12.66
N GLN A 4 -22.93 7.52 12.97
CA GLN A 4 -23.59 8.38 11.97
C GLN A 4 -22.89 9.74 11.94
N ASN A 5 -21.76 9.83 11.27
CA ASN A 5 -20.96 11.03 11.13
C ASN A 5 -20.56 11.25 9.67
N GLU A 6 -19.90 12.37 9.38
CA GLU A 6 -19.47 12.71 8.03
C GLU A 6 -18.50 11.68 7.44
N MET A 7 -17.60 11.13 8.25
CA MET A 7 -16.64 10.14 7.80
C MET A 7 -17.31 8.87 7.27
N THR A 8 -18.32 8.36 8.01
CA THR A 8 -19.05 7.16 7.55
C THR A 8 -19.84 7.41 6.28
N LYS A 9 -20.36 8.64 6.09
CA LYS A 9 -21.06 9.02 4.85
C LYS A 9 -20.11 9.13 3.67
N ILE A 10 -18.95 9.79 3.85
CA ILE A 10 -17.94 9.96 2.79
C ILE A 10 -17.36 8.61 2.34
N LEU A 11 -17.03 7.75 3.30
CA LEU A 11 -16.44 6.45 3.00
C LEU A 11 -17.46 5.37 2.60
N GLY A 12 -18.76 5.63 2.79
CA GLY A 12 -19.81 4.66 2.50
C GLY A 12 -19.80 3.46 3.44
N VAL A 13 -19.29 3.62 4.68
CA VAL A 13 -19.16 2.55 5.68
C VAL A 13 -20.17 2.69 6.81
N GLN A 14 -20.44 1.61 7.52
CA GLN A 14 -21.38 1.60 8.63
C GLN A 14 -20.75 2.15 9.93
N TYR A 15 -19.48 1.88 10.14
CA TYR A 15 -18.73 2.27 11.33
C TYR A 15 -17.50 3.09 10.94
N PRO A 16 -17.14 4.13 11.73
CA PRO A 16 -15.93 4.92 11.50
C PRO A 16 -14.67 4.16 11.97
N ILE A 17 -14.49 2.96 11.42
CA ILE A 17 -13.39 2.05 11.73
C ILE A 17 -12.65 1.75 10.43
N ILE A 18 -11.36 2.05 10.39
CA ILE A 18 -10.49 1.81 9.26
C ILE A 18 -9.42 0.81 9.68
N GLN A 19 -9.35 -0.33 9.00
CA GLN A 19 -8.23 -1.25 9.15
C GLN A 19 -7.03 -0.65 8.40
N ALA A 20 -5.93 -0.45 9.11
CA ALA A 20 -4.71 0.10 8.54
C ALA A 20 -4.14 -0.79 7.42
N GLY A 21 -3.60 -0.17 6.38
CA GLY A 21 -2.83 -0.88 5.36
C GLY A 21 -1.50 -1.35 5.93
N MET A 22 -1.38 -2.65 6.20
CA MET A 22 -0.19 -3.27 6.78
C MET A 22 0.55 -4.05 5.69
N ALA A 23 1.59 -3.45 5.12
CA ALA A 23 2.38 -4.07 4.07
C ALA A 23 2.95 -5.44 4.53
N GLY A 24 2.72 -6.48 3.71
CA GLY A 24 3.12 -7.85 4.01
C GLY A 24 2.21 -8.63 4.97
N SER A 25 1.27 -7.97 5.65
CA SER A 25 0.34 -8.62 6.60
C SER A 25 -1.12 -8.49 6.20
N THR A 26 -1.47 -7.50 5.39
CA THR A 26 -2.83 -7.35 4.86
C THR A 26 -3.07 -8.34 3.72
N THR A 27 -4.15 -9.10 3.81
CA THR A 27 -4.59 -10.03 2.76
C THR A 27 -5.93 -9.59 2.19
N PRO A 28 -6.30 -9.97 0.95
CA PRO A 28 -7.63 -9.68 0.39
C PRO A 28 -8.77 -10.17 1.28
N HIS A 29 -8.56 -11.28 1.96
CA HIS A 29 -9.56 -11.86 2.88
C HIS A 29 -9.77 -10.98 4.13
N LEU A 30 -8.69 -10.42 4.70
CA LEU A 30 -8.80 -9.47 5.81
C LEU A 30 -9.53 -8.21 5.39
N VAL A 31 -9.13 -7.62 4.25
CA VAL A 31 -9.73 -6.41 3.69
C VAL A 31 -11.23 -6.60 3.47
N SER A 32 -11.61 -7.66 2.74
CA SER A 32 -13.02 -7.95 2.45
C SER A 32 -13.83 -8.23 3.70
N THR A 33 -13.28 -8.97 4.67
CA THR A 33 -13.96 -9.28 5.94
C THR A 33 -14.25 -8.02 6.74
N VAL A 34 -13.29 -7.09 6.84
CA VAL A 34 -13.50 -5.81 7.54
C VAL A 34 -14.57 -4.97 6.83
N SER A 35 -14.52 -4.90 5.49
CA SER A 35 -15.49 -4.17 4.69
C SER A 35 -16.90 -4.75 4.83
N GLU A 36 -17.06 -6.07 4.77
CA GLU A 36 -18.33 -6.76 4.99
C GLU A 36 -18.92 -6.52 6.39
N ARG A 37 -18.07 -6.29 7.40
CA ARG A 37 -18.50 -5.98 8.76
C ARG A 37 -18.77 -4.50 9.00
N GLY A 38 -18.75 -3.69 7.94
CA GLY A 38 -19.14 -2.28 7.97
C GLY A 38 -18.03 -1.31 8.32
N GLY A 39 -16.78 -1.75 8.39
CA GLY A 39 -15.59 -0.90 8.44
C GLY A 39 -15.03 -0.62 7.05
N LEU A 40 -13.87 0.01 6.96
CA LEU A 40 -13.08 0.16 5.74
C LEU A 40 -11.85 -0.74 5.82
N GLY A 41 -11.85 -1.84 5.06
CA GLY A 41 -10.65 -2.65 4.86
C GLY A 41 -9.67 -1.93 3.94
N THR A 42 -8.36 -2.04 4.15
CA THR A 42 -7.36 -1.32 3.36
C THR A 42 -6.23 -2.25 2.92
N ILE A 43 -5.96 -2.32 1.62
CA ILE A 43 -4.82 -3.02 1.05
C ILE A 43 -3.54 -2.25 1.37
N GLY A 44 -2.56 -2.90 2.00
CA GLY A 44 -1.25 -2.33 2.28
C GLY A 44 -0.28 -2.53 1.10
N ALA A 45 -0.33 -1.64 0.11
CA ALA A 45 0.35 -1.83 -1.17
C ALA A 45 1.69 -1.07 -1.30
N GLY A 46 2.26 -0.60 -0.18
CA GLY A 46 3.47 0.23 -0.22
C GLY A 46 4.67 -0.38 -0.93
N TYR A 47 4.77 -1.71 -1.00
CA TYR A 47 5.86 -2.43 -1.68
C TYR A 47 5.39 -3.28 -2.87
N PHE A 48 4.15 -3.12 -3.32
CA PHE A 48 3.64 -3.90 -4.44
C PHE A 48 4.10 -3.32 -5.78
N ASN A 49 4.44 -4.20 -6.71
CA ASN A 49 4.48 -3.83 -8.12
C ASN A 49 3.05 -3.76 -8.69
N ALA A 50 2.91 -3.26 -9.91
CA ALA A 50 1.62 -3.07 -10.56
C ALA A 50 0.82 -4.38 -10.69
N GLU A 51 1.47 -5.48 -11.08
CA GLU A 51 0.83 -6.79 -11.25
C GLU A 51 0.26 -7.32 -9.93
N LYS A 52 1.04 -7.21 -8.85
CA LYS A 52 0.60 -7.63 -7.51
C LYS A 52 -0.55 -6.77 -7.01
N LEU A 53 -0.48 -5.45 -7.18
CA LEU A 53 -1.56 -4.55 -6.80
C LEU A 53 -2.84 -4.87 -7.57
N GLU A 54 -2.75 -5.06 -8.89
CA GLU A 54 -3.90 -5.41 -9.73
C GLU A 54 -4.57 -6.71 -9.26
N SER A 55 -3.77 -7.75 -9.03
CA SER A 55 -4.23 -9.04 -8.50
C SER A 55 -4.95 -8.91 -7.15
N GLU A 56 -4.41 -8.13 -6.22
CA GLU A 56 -5.00 -7.91 -4.89
C GLU A 56 -6.33 -7.15 -4.97
N ILE A 57 -6.40 -6.10 -5.82
CA ILE A 57 -7.65 -5.35 -6.05
C ILE A 57 -8.74 -6.27 -6.61
N GLN A 58 -8.42 -7.03 -7.66
CA GLN A 58 -9.37 -7.96 -8.27
C GLN A 58 -9.87 -9.01 -7.28
N GLU A 59 -8.98 -9.55 -6.45
CA GLU A 59 -9.37 -10.55 -5.45
C GLU A 59 -10.26 -9.95 -4.36
N VAL A 60 -9.99 -8.72 -3.89
CA VAL A 60 -10.90 -8.03 -2.95
C VAL A 60 -12.26 -7.81 -3.60
N GLN A 61 -12.30 -7.32 -4.86
CA GLN A 61 -13.57 -7.09 -5.57
C GLN A 61 -14.36 -8.38 -5.85
N ARG A 62 -13.67 -9.52 -5.95
CA ARG A 62 -14.33 -10.83 -6.03
C ARG A 62 -14.96 -11.26 -4.71
N LEU A 63 -14.40 -10.84 -3.58
CA LEU A 63 -14.82 -11.24 -2.24
C LEU A 63 -15.86 -10.32 -1.62
N THR A 64 -15.96 -9.06 -2.07
CA THR A 64 -16.91 -8.08 -1.51
C THR A 64 -17.28 -6.99 -2.50
N ASP A 65 -18.53 -6.52 -2.42
CA ASP A 65 -19.03 -5.32 -3.10
C ASP A 65 -18.95 -4.07 -2.20
N LYS A 66 -18.41 -4.21 -0.99
CA LYS A 66 -18.31 -3.12 -0.03
C LYS A 66 -17.10 -2.23 -0.30
N PRO A 67 -17.14 -0.95 0.12
CA PRO A 67 -16.00 -0.05 -0.04
C PRO A 67 -14.75 -0.59 0.66
N PHE A 68 -13.61 -0.41 0.01
CA PHE A 68 -12.29 -0.67 0.57
C PHE A 68 -11.29 0.39 0.11
N GLY A 69 -10.13 0.45 0.75
CA GLY A 69 -9.07 1.39 0.41
C GLY A 69 -7.80 0.69 -0.07
N VAL A 70 -6.94 1.48 -0.68
CA VAL A 70 -5.55 1.10 -0.98
C VAL A 70 -4.63 2.12 -0.32
N ASN A 71 -3.59 1.66 0.35
CA ASN A 71 -2.53 2.51 0.91
C ASN A 71 -1.26 2.39 0.07
N LEU A 72 -0.75 3.53 -0.41
CA LEU A 72 0.49 3.62 -1.18
C LEU A 72 1.53 4.46 -0.43
N PHE A 73 2.82 4.23 -0.75
CA PHE A 73 3.88 5.16 -0.39
C PHE A 73 4.13 6.13 -1.53
N VAL A 74 4.10 7.43 -1.23
CA VAL A 74 4.46 8.46 -2.21
C VAL A 74 5.98 8.47 -2.36
N PRO A 75 6.51 8.36 -3.59
CA PRO A 75 7.95 8.41 -3.79
C PRO A 75 8.52 9.73 -3.28
N SER A 76 9.60 9.64 -2.54
CA SER A 76 10.35 10.81 -2.11
C SER A 76 11.10 11.41 -3.30
N ILE A 77 11.05 12.75 -3.47
CA ILE A 77 11.87 13.46 -4.46
C ILE A 77 13.36 13.53 -4.03
N ASN A 78 13.76 12.73 -3.06
CA ASN A 78 15.12 12.70 -2.59
C ASN A 78 16.07 12.27 -3.70
N ARG A 79 16.92 13.19 -4.14
CA ARG A 79 18.05 12.89 -5.01
C ARG A 79 19.08 12.15 -4.16
N TYR A 80 19.04 10.82 -4.20
CA TYR A 80 20.10 10.02 -3.60
C TYR A 80 21.41 10.32 -4.32
N LEU A 81 22.38 10.87 -3.58
CA LEU A 81 23.72 11.06 -4.13
C LEU A 81 24.41 9.69 -4.17
N PRO A 82 25.04 9.31 -5.31
CA PRO A 82 25.73 8.02 -5.44
C PRO A 82 26.67 7.72 -4.28
N ASP A 83 27.43 8.72 -3.83
CA ASP A 83 28.36 8.60 -2.70
C ASP A 83 27.67 8.22 -1.38
N GLN A 84 26.46 8.69 -1.15
CA GLN A 84 25.69 8.34 0.06
C GLN A 84 25.22 6.88 0.00
N ILE A 85 24.82 6.42 -1.18
CA ILE A 85 24.41 5.02 -1.39
C ILE A 85 25.62 4.10 -1.18
N GLU A 86 26.75 4.43 -1.75
CA GLU A 86 28.00 3.66 -1.59
C GLU A 86 28.45 3.60 -0.14
N HIS A 87 28.43 4.73 0.56
CA HIS A 87 28.76 4.81 1.98
C HIS A 87 27.85 3.93 2.84
N MET A 88 26.54 4.01 2.63
CA MET A 88 25.55 3.19 3.34
C MET A 88 25.73 1.70 3.02
N ASN A 89 26.01 1.36 1.76
CA ASN A 89 26.26 -0.02 1.35
C ASN A 89 27.52 -0.58 2.04
N ALA A 90 28.58 0.21 2.17
CA ALA A 90 29.78 -0.19 2.89
C ALA A 90 29.47 -0.47 4.38
N TRP A 91 28.68 0.37 5.02
CA TRP A 91 28.29 0.20 6.42
C TRP A 91 27.41 -1.04 6.65
N LEU A 92 26.52 -1.36 5.71
CA LEU A 92 25.61 -2.50 5.81
C LEU A 92 26.27 -3.83 5.41
N LYS A 93 27.42 -3.80 4.75
CA LYS A 93 28.11 -4.99 4.23
C LYS A 93 28.39 -6.07 5.30
N PRO A 94 28.87 -5.77 6.51
CA PRO A 94 29.09 -6.78 7.56
C PRO A 94 27.79 -7.48 7.96
N TYR A 95 26.70 -6.72 8.09
CA TYR A 95 25.39 -7.25 8.48
C TYR A 95 24.81 -8.14 7.38
N ARG A 96 24.88 -7.71 6.11
CA ARG A 96 24.44 -8.53 4.98
C ARG A 96 25.18 -9.87 4.92
N ARG A 97 26.50 -9.87 5.15
CA ARG A 97 27.28 -11.10 5.21
C ARG A 97 26.84 -12.01 6.35
N ALA A 98 26.59 -11.46 7.53
CA ALA A 98 26.15 -12.23 8.70
C ALA A 98 24.79 -12.93 8.49
N PHE A 99 23.91 -12.31 7.66
CA PHE A 99 22.56 -12.84 7.36
C PHE A 99 22.43 -13.45 5.96
N ASN A 100 23.53 -13.63 5.22
CA ASN A 100 23.54 -14.14 3.83
C ASN A 100 22.61 -13.36 2.89
N LEU A 101 22.54 -12.03 3.01
CA LEU A 101 21.74 -11.16 2.18
C LEU A 101 22.55 -10.66 0.99
N GLU A 102 21.91 -10.61 -0.18
CA GLU A 102 22.50 -10.04 -1.40
C GLU A 102 22.62 -8.51 -1.33
N GLU A 103 23.49 -7.93 -2.15
CA GLU A 103 23.52 -6.48 -2.32
C GLU A 103 22.26 -6.00 -3.04
N PRO A 104 21.56 -4.98 -2.51
CA PRO A 104 20.35 -4.49 -3.15
C PRO A 104 20.66 -3.78 -4.46
N VAL A 105 19.89 -4.07 -5.47
CA VAL A 105 19.88 -3.26 -6.69
C VAL A 105 19.07 -2.00 -6.40
N VAL A 106 19.70 -0.83 -6.48
CA VAL A 106 19.01 0.45 -6.32
C VAL A 106 18.16 0.71 -7.56
N ASN A 107 16.86 0.46 -7.46
CA ASN A 107 15.91 0.73 -8.54
C ASN A 107 15.38 2.17 -8.43
N VAL A 108 15.73 3.01 -9.40
CA VAL A 108 15.26 4.41 -9.51
C VAL A 108 13.88 4.51 -10.19
N THR A 109 13.06 3.46 -10.12
CA THR A 109 11.78 3.35 -10.85
C THR A 109 10.53 3.62 -9.99
N GLU A 110 10.72 4.12 -8.77
CA GLU A 110 9.62 4.34 -7.81
C GLU A 110 8.50 5.25 -8.35
N GLU A 111 8.87 6.33 -9.04
CA GLU A 111 7.88 7.27 -9.61
C GLU A 111 7.02 6.61 -10.68
N LYS A 112 7.62 5.79 -11.56
CA LYS A 112 6.89 5.05 -12.60
C LYS A 112 5.95 4.03 -11.98
N GLN A 113 6.39 3.30 -10.96
CA GLN A 113 5.59 2.32 -10.26
C GLN A 113 4.42 2.98 -9.52
N PHE A 114 4.65 4.12 -8.88
CA PHE A 114 3.61 4.89 -8.22
C PHE A 114 2.53 5.35 -9.22
N LYS A 115 2.94 5.89 -10.37
CA LYS A 115 2.01 6.29 -11.43
C LYS A 115 1.16 5.10 -11.92
N GLN A 116 1.79 3.96 -12.18
CA GLN A 116 1.08 2.74 -12.57
C GLN A 116 0.08 2.29 -11.48
N ALA A 117 0.43 2.40 -10.20
CA ALA A 117 -0.47 2.09 -9.11
C ALA A 117 -1.69 3.03 -9.08
N ILE A 118 -1.50 4.33 -9.30
CA ILE A 118 -2.60 5.30 -9.41
C ILE A 118 -3.52 4.96 -10.59
N ASP A 119 -2.95 4.65 -11.76
CA ASP A 119 -3.73 4.29 -12.95
C ASP A 119 -4.59 3.04 -12.71
N LEU A 120 -4.08 2.04 -11.97
CA LEU A 120 -4.84 0.86 -11.56
C LEU A 120 -5.98 1.20 -10.58
N ILE A 121 -5.72 2.02 -9.57
CA ILE A 121 -6.72 2.45 -8.59
C ILE A 121 -7.88 3.15 -9.30
N ILE A 122 -7.60 4.00 -10.28
CA ILE A 122 -8.61 4.67 -11.11
C ILE A 122 -9.34 3.66 -11.99
N LYS A 123 -8.62 2.78 -12.69
CA LYS A 123 -9.16 1.76 -13.59
C LYS A 123 -10.18 0.86 -12.87
N TYR A 124 -9.87 0.45 -11.66
CA TYR A 124 -10.72 -0.44 -10.86
C TYR A 124 -11.71 0.29 -9.95
N HIS A 125 -11.81 1.62 -10.07
CA HIS A 125 -12.74 2.45 -9.28
C HIS A 125 -12.63 2.20 -7.76
N VAL A 126 -11.41 2.04 -7.26
CA VAL A 126 -11.19 1.87 -5.82
C VAL A 126 -11.65 3.15 -5.09
N PRO A 127 -12.61 3.06 -4.15
CA PRO A 127 -13.28 4.24 -3.60
C PRO A 127 -12.42 5.07 -2.65
N CYS A 128 -11.36 4.50 -2.09
CA CYS A 128 -10.51 5.20 -1.13
C CYS A 128 -9.02 4.95 -1.40
N LEU A 129 -8.27 6.03 -1.53
CA LEU A 129 -6.80 6.02 -1.60
C LEU A 129 -6.24 6.70 -0.37
N LEU A 130 -5.47 5.96 0.42
CA LEU A 130 -4.62 6.48 1.47
C LEU A 130 -3.19 6.57 0.95
N TYR A 131 -2.46 7.59 1.37
CA TYR A 131 -1.05 7.71 1.03
C TYR A 131 -0.26 8.22 2.23
N THR A 132 0.96 7.74 2.34
CA THR A 132 1.91 8.23 3.33
C THR A 132 3.18 8.69 2.62
N SER A 133 3.69 9.83 3.02
CA SER A 133 5.03 10.29 2.66
C SER A 133 6.00 9.72 3.67
N PRO A 134 7.17 9.21 3.23
CA PRO A 134 8.23 8.80 4.14
C PRO A 134 8.81 9.98 4.93
#